data_fc8f6b57f2d125782820451157639c50
#
_entry.id   fc8f6b57f2d125782820451157639c50
#
_cell.length_a   1.000
_cell.length_b   1.000
_cell.length_c   1.000
_cell.angle_alpha   90.00
_cell.angle_beta   90.00
_cell.angle_gamma   90.00
#
_symmetry.space_group_name_H-M   'P 1'
#
loop_
_entity.id
_entity.type
_entity.pdbx_description
1 polymer ?
#
loop_
_entity_poly.entity_id
_entity_poly.type
_entity_poly.pdbx_seq_one_letter_code
_entity_poly.pdbx_strand_id
1 'polypeptide(L)'
;MKKIMKVILITAVILAVLGAGLFLYIRSKFPATGDTEITEGYYKKFKSNGELEMKYSQLGEYEVSYTEIVSENESIRKIRFWYPKQLESDEKLYPSIMVVNASGTPAASYEPFFERLASWGFIVIGNEDSQTGTGETASITLDAVLGLKETVIAGRFDTDNMGIIGYSQGGAGALAAVSEYENGKTYKTIFTGSAAYPFMAGNFGWHYDVTRIDIPYFMTAGTGKSDDAGVKDITKEYAGVCPLESLIENYNSISADVMKIRARAAGAEHEEMLMRTDGYMTAWMLYHLKDDEDAGKVFFGEDAEILHNDNWQDIEKNR
;
A
#
# COMPACT_ATOMS: atom_id res chain seq x y z
N MET A 1 -12.30 18.87 -35.65
CA MET A 1 -12.32 17.62 -34.89
C MET A 1 -11.14 16.68 -35.24
N LYS A 2 -10.99 16.13 -36.46
CA LYS A 2 -9.88 15.19 -36.81
C LYS A 2 -8.46 15.69 -36.53
N LYS A 3 -8.16 16.99 -36.70
CA LYS A 3 -6.83 17.57 -36.37
C LYS A 3 -6.58 17.64 -34.87
N ILE A 4 -7.58 18.00 -34.07
CA ILE A 4 -7.46 18.09 -32.61
C ILE A 4 -7.27 16.68 -32.00
N MET A 5 -8.06 15.69 -32.45
CA MET A 5 -7.86 14.28 -32.04
C MET A 5 -6.46 13.75 -32.40
N LYS A 6 -5.90 14.09 -33.56
CA LYS A 6 -4.51 13.72 -33.90
C LYS A 6 -3.49 14.35 -32.97
N VAL A 7 -3.67 15.63 -32.62
CA VAL A 7 -2.75 16.31 -31.67
C VAL A 7 -2.84 15.64 -30.30
N ILE A 8 -4.03 15.39 -29.78
CA ILE A 8 -4.24 14.71 -28.48
C ILE A 8 -3.59 13.32 -28.49
N LEU A 9 -3.81 12.54 -29.55
CA LEU A 9 -3.22 11.20 -29.66
C LEU A 9 -1.66 11.26 -29.72
N ILE A 10 -1.10 12.19 -30.47
CA ILE A 10 0.35 12.37 -30.55
C ILE A 10 0.92 12.80 -29.20
N THR A 11 0.26 13.72 -28.49
CA THR A 11 0.68 14.17 -27.15
C THR A 11 0.61 13.01 -26.15
N ALA A 12 -0.44 12.20 -26.15
CA ALA A 12 -0.57 11.02 -25.29
C ALA A 12 0.53 9.99 -25.56
N VAL A 13 0.86 9.74 -26.84
CA VAL A 13 1.95 8.83 -27.20
C VAL A 13 3.30 9.38 -26.76
N ILE A 14 3.55 10.68 -26.92
CA ILE A 14 4.81 11.31 -26.47
C ILE A 14 4.92 11.20 -24.94
N LEU A 15 3.87 11.47 -24.20
CA LEU A 15 3.86 11.35 -22.74
C LEU A 15 4.08 9.89 -22.28
N ALA A 16 3.47 8.93 -22.96
CA ALA A 16 3.68 7.50 -22.69
C ALA A 16 5.13 7.07 -22.98
N VAL A 17 5.73 7.54 -24.06
CA VAL A 17 7.14 7.26 -24.43
C VAL A 17 8.10 7.93 -23.45
N LEU A 18 7.82 9.16 -23.03
CA LEU A 18 8.63 9.86 -22.02
C LEU A 18 8.51 9.18 -20.64
N GLY A 19 7.30 8.75 -20.25
CA GLY A 19 7.07 7.98 -19.01
C GLY A 19 7.80 6.64 -19.04
N ALA A 20 7.69 5.89 -20.14
CA ALA A 20 8.42 4.64 -20.31
C ALA A 20 9.95 4.85 -20.33
N GLY A 21 10.41 5.92 -21.00
CA GLY A 21 11.84 6.28 -21.03
C GLY A 21 12.38 6.65 -19.66
N LEU A 22 11.62 7.42 -18.87
CA LEU A 22 11.95 7.76 -17.49
C LEU A 22 11.98 6.52 -16.60
N PHE A 23 10.98 5.64 -16.72
CA PHE A 23 10.93 4.38 -15.99
C PHE A 23 12.13 3.48 -16.30
N LEU A 24 12.46 3.31 -17.58
CA LEU A 24 13.63 2.53 -18.00
C LEU A 24 14.93 3.19 -17.54
N TYR A 25 15.01 4.51 -17.56
CA TYR A 25 16.17 5.25 -17.05
C TYR A 25 16.35 5.05 -15.54
N ILE A 26 15.27 5.19 -14.77
CA ILE A 26 15.29 4.96 -13.31
C ILE A 26 15.71 3.51 -13.04
N ARG A 27 15.08 2.53 -13.69
CA ARG A 27 15.42 1.11 -13.55
C ARG A 27 16.87 0.79 -13.95
N SER A 28 17.43 1.50 -14.93
CA SER A 28 18.84 1.33 -15.32
C SER A 28 19.83 1.94 -14.34
N LYS A 29 19.41 2.96 -13.59
CA LYS A 29 20.24 3.63 -12.58
C LYS A 29 20.17 2.98 -11.21
N PHE A 30 19.04 2.34 -10.92
CA PHE A 30 18.73 1.68 -9.64
C PHE A 30 18.20 0.26 -9.94
N PRO A 31 19.11 -0.67 -10.39
CA PRO A 31 18.69 -2.04 -10.61
C PRO A 31 18.32 -2.66 -9.27
N ALA A 32 17.15 -3.32 -9.19
CA ALA A 32 16.79 -4.13 -8.05
C ALA A 32 17.91 -5.15 -7.79
N THR A 33 18.31 -5.27 -6.53
CA THR A 33 19.41 -6.15 -6.14
C THR A 33 18.96 -7.59 -5.91
N GLY A 34 17.65 -7.85 -5.98
CA GLY A 34 17.02 -9.16 -5.77
C GLY A 34 15.90 -9.47 -6.74
N ASP A 35 15.33 -10.66 -6.59
CA ASP A 35 14.11 -11.09 -7.30
C ASP A 35 12.89 -10.41 -6.62
N THR A 36 12.35 -9.39 -7.27
CA THR A 36 11.24 -8.56 -6.77
C THR A 36 9.90 -8.94 -7.40
N GLU A 37 9.87 -9.96 -8.26
CA GLU A 37 8.62 -10.41 -8.87
C GLU A 37 7.68 -11.05 -7.86
N ILE A 38 6.45 -10.58 -7.82
CA ILE A 38 5.37 -11.11 -6.99
C ILE A 38 4.67 -12.24 -7.76
N THR A 39 5.33 -13.37 -7.80
CA THR A 39 4.82 -14.61 -8.39
C THR A 39 4.39 -15.59 -7.29
N GLU A 40 3.76 -16.72 -7.67
CA GLU A 40 3.36 -17.74 -6.71
C GLU A 40 4.53 -18.14 -5.79
N GLY A 41 4.30 -18.14 -4.49
CA GLY A 41 5.30 -18.46 -3.49
C GLY A 41 6.39 -17.41 -3.28
N TYR A 42 6.23 -16.19 -3.77
CA TYR A 42 7.19 -15.09 -3.61
C TYR A 42 7.58 -14.87 -2.14
N TYR A 43 6.66 -15.00 -1.21
CA TYR A 43 6.86 -14.83 0.23
C TYR A 43 7.89 -15.80 0.83
N LYS A 44 8.15 -16.95 0.16
CA LYS A 44 9.19 -17.92 0.56
C LYS A 44 10.60 -17.41 0.29
N LYS A 45 10.75 -16.40 -0.56
CA LYS A 45 12.05 -15.79 -0.91
C LYS A 45 12.53 -14.86 0.19
N PHE A 46 11.60 -14.24 0.93
CA PHE A 46 11.92 -13.33 2.04
C PHE A 46 12.52 -14.08 3.22
N LYS A 47 13.52 -13.48 3.85
CA LYS A 47 14.18 -14.00 5.05
C LYS A 47 14.33 -12.89 6.08
N SER A 48 14.01 -13.20 7.32
CA SER A 48 14.17 -12.33 8.46
C SER A 48 14.71 -13.11 9.66
N ASN A 49 15.37 -12.41 10.58
CA ASN A 49 15.72 -12.93 11.90
C ASN A 49 14.57 -12.69 12.91
N GLY A 50 13.58 -11.86 12.57
CA GLY A 50 12.38 -11.65 13.37
C GLY A 50 11.42 -12.85 13.24
N GLU A 51 11.07 -13.50 14.35
CA GLU A 51 10.17 -14.65 14.36
C GLU A 51 8.75 -14.27 13.93
N LEU A 52 8.26 -13.13 14.42
CA LEU A 52 6.93 -12.62 14.07
C LEU A 52 6.91 -12.08 12.63
N GLU A 53 7.96 -11.37 12.20
CA GLU A 53 8.09 -10.95 10.81
C GLU A 53 8.03 -12.14 9.86
N MET A 54 8.79 -13.20 10.16
CA MET A 54 8.75 -14.44 9.38
C MET A 54 7.39 -15.12 9.43
N LYS A 55 6.74 -15.19 10.58
CA LYS A 55 5.39 -15.77 10.74
C LYS A 55 4.39 -15.05 9.84
N TYR A 56 4.30 -13.73 9.95
CA TYR A 56 3.29 -12.94 9.24
C TYR A 56 3.61 -12.67 7.77
N SER A 57 4.83 -12.95 7.32
CA SER A 57 5.18 -12.92 5.89
C SER A 57 4.67 -14.14 5.11
N GLN A 58 4.35 -15.25 5.80
CA GLN A 58 3.89 -16.50 5.16
C GLN A 58 2.39 -16.44 4.81
N LEU A 59 1.87 -17.55 4.26
CA LEU A 59 0.42 -17.73 4.12
C LEU A 59 -0.24 -17.87 5.49
N GLY A 60 -1.44 -17.34 5.62
CA GLY A 60 -2.34 -17.61 6.73
C GLY A 60 -3.02 -18.99 6.59
N GLU A 61 -4.01 -19.24 7.43
CA GLU A 61 -4.68 -20.54 7.55
C GLU A 61 -5.89 -20.73 6.62
N TYR A 62 -6.36 -19.65 5.98
CA TYR A 62 -7.59 -19.68 5.18
C TYR A 62 -7.32 -20.09 3.73
N GLU A 63 -8.14 -21.00 3.20
CA GLU A 63 -8.27 -21.22 1.77
C GLU A 63 -8.89 -19.97 1.15
N VAL A 64 -8.37 -19.51 0.00
CA VAL A 64 -8.78 -18.27 -0.63
C VAL A 64 -9.66 -18.54 -1.84
N SER A 65 -10.75 -17.81 -1.93
CA SER A 65 -11.62 -17.68 -3.11
C SER A 65 -11.47 -16.29 -3.75
N TYR A 66 -11.95 -16.18 -4.97
CA TYR A 66 -11.86 -14.97 -5.79
C TYR A 66 -13.18 -14.64 -6.47
N THR A 67 -13.50 -13.36 -6.56
CA THR A 67 -14.58 -12.83 -7.43
C THR A 67 -14.22 -11.44 -7.93
N GLU A 68 -14.89 -10.99 -9.00
CA GLU A 68 -14.71 -9.64 -9.54
C GLU A 68 -16.04 -9.04 -9.98
N ILE A 69 -16.08 -7.71 -10.02
CA ILE A 69 -17.17 -6.95 -10.63
C ILE A 69 -16.61 -5.99 -11.68
N VAL A 70 -17.40 -5.72 -12.71
CA VAL A 70 -17.07 -4.71 -13.71
C VAL A 70 -17.44 -3.34 -13.17
N SER A 71 -16.56 -2.37 -13.32
CA SER A 71 -16.79 -0.97 -12.99
C SER A 71 -17.09 -0.17 -14.26
N GLU A 72 -18.01 0.80 -14.17
CA GLU A 72 -18.25 1.77 -15.24
C GLU A 72 -17.14 2.81 -15.35
N ASN A 73 -16.28 2.95 -14.33
CA ASN A 73 -15.14 3.84 -14.37
C ASN A 73 -14.03 3.25 -15.25
N GLU A 74 -13.63 4.00 -16.28
CA GLU A 74 -12.66 3.55 -17.31
C GLU A 74 -11.26 3.24 -16.76
N SER A 75 -10.83 3.89 -15.67
CA SER A 75 -9.55 3.62 -15.03
C SER A 75 -9.63 2.36 -14.15
N ILE A 76 -10.70 2.20 -13.39
CA ILE A 76 -10.92 1.08 -12.48
C ILE A 76 -11.17 -0.21 -13.26
N ARG A 77 -12.00 -0.17 -14.31
CA ARG A 77 -12.42 -1.28 -15.17
C ARG A 77 -13.01 -2.48 -14.43
N LYS A 78 -12.28 -3.03 -13.46
CA LYS A 78 -12.69 -4.14 -12.61
C LYS A 78 -12.31 -3.86 -11.18
N ILE A 79 -13.17 -4.27 -10.24
CA ILE A 79 -12.86 -4.38 -8.82
C ILE A 79 -12.75 -5.86 -8.52
N ARG A 80 -11.63 -6.26 -7.92
CA ARG A 80 -11.28 -7.64 -7.66
C ARG A 80 -11.26 -7.89 -6.15
N PHE A 81 -11.70 -9.10 -5.77
CA PHE A 81 -11.80 -9.50 -4.37
C PHE A 81 -11.20 -10.87 -4.18
N TRP A 82 -10.25 -10.97 -3.28
CA TRP A 82 -9.74 -12.22 -2.74
C TRP A 82 -10.22 -12.33 -1.29
N TYR A 83 -10.76 -13.47 -0.90
CA TYR A 83 -11.41 -13.60 0.40
C TYR A 83 -11.32 -15.04 0.94
N PRO A 84 -11.43 -15.24 2.28
CA PRO A 84 -11.53 -16.58 2.86
C PRO A 84 -12.70 -17.36 2.28
N LYS A 85 -12.48 -18.52 1.70
CA LYS A 85 -13.51 -19.33 1.04
C LYS A 85 -14.68 -19.69 1.95
N GLN A 86 -14.45 -19.80 3.26
CA GLN A 86 -15.50 -20.06 4.22
C GLN A 86 -16.60 -18.97 4.27
N LEU A 87 -16.29 -17.73 3.80
CA LEU A 87 -17.26 -16.65 3.64
C LEU A 87 -18.47 -17.08 2.79
N GLU A 88 -18.29 -17.99 1.83
CA GLU A 88 -19.37 -18.48 0.96
C GLU A 88 -20.41 -19.33 1.71
N SER A 89 -20.06 -19.85 2.89
CA SER A 89 -20.89 -20.79 3.66
C SER A 89 -21.29 -20.28 5.06
N ASP A 90 -20.73 -19.18 5.53
CA ASP A 90 -21.11 -18.56 6.83
C ASP A 90 -21.81 -17.22 6.63
N GLU A 91 -22.24 -16.58 7.72
CA GLU A 91 -22.92 -15.27 7.72
C GLU A 91 -22.08 -14.19 8.44
N LYS A 92 -20.80 -14.46 8.71
CA LYS A 92 -19.94 -13.51 9.43
C LYS A 92 -19.59 -12.32 8.58
N LEU A 93 -19.31 -11.20 9.25
CA LEU A 93 -18.63 -10.06 8.65
C LEU A 93 -17.12 -10.30 8.70
N TYR A 94 -16.44 -9.83 7.68
CA TYR A 94 -14.99 -9.97 7.53
C TYR A 94 -14.33 -8.61 7.46
N PRO A 95 -13.24 -8.38 8.22
CA PRO A 95 -12.42 -7.19 8.04
C PRO A 95 -11.86 -7.16 6.63
N SER A 96 -11.64 -5.95 6.12
CA SER A 96 -11.22 -5.80 4.73
C SER A 96 -10.04 -4.85 4.56
N ILE A 97 -9.30 -5.05 3.47
CA ILE A 97 -8.12 -4.25 3.14
C ILE A 97 -8.26 -3.77 1.69
N MET A 98 -8.28 -2.44 1.52
CA MET A 98 -8.14 -1.80 0.22
C MET A 98 -6.65 -1.70 -0.13
N VAL A 99 -6.26 -2.22 -1.28
CA VAL A 99 -4.89 -2.09 -1.80
C VAL A 99 -4.87 -1.07 -2.93
N VAL A 100 -4.09 0.00 -2.75
CA VAL A 100 -3.91 1.06 -3.74
C VAL A 100 -2.65 0.77 -4.54
N ASN A 101 -2.81 0.54 -5.82
CA ASN A 101 -1.77 0.02 -6.71
C ASN A 101 -0.60 0.99 -6.88
N ALA A 102 0.61 0.46 -7.05
CA ALA A 102 1.77 1.23 -7.50
C ALA A 102 1.65 1.64 -8.98
N SER A 103 2.52 2.55 -9.42
CA SER A 103 2.56 3.03 -10.81
C SER A 103 2.68 1.88 -11.81
N GLY A 104 1.80 1.85 -12.80
CA GLY A 104 1.84 0.88 -13.87
C GLY A 104 1.50 -0.56 -13.46
N THR A 105 1.01 -0.80 -12.23
CA THR A 105 0.85 -2.12 -11.65
C THR A 105 -0.61 -2.39 -11.25
N PRO A 106 -1.51 -2.75 -12.18
CA PRO A 106 -2.88 -3.10 -11.83
C PRO A 106 -2.92 -4.35 -10.93
N ALA A 107 -3.99 -4.53 -10.14
CA ALA A 107 -4.12 -5.66 -9.20
C ALA A 107 -3.86 -7.03 -9.84
N ALA A 108 -4.28 -7.22 -11.10
CA ALA A 108 -3.99 -8.44 -11.87
C ALA A 108 -2.50 -8.74 -12.07
N SER A 109 -1.60 -7.78 -11.87
CA SER A 109 -0.16 -7.97 -12.08
C SER A 109 0.54 -8.64 -10.89
N TYR A 110 -0.10 -8.67 -9.70
CA TYR A 110 0.51 -9.18 -8.48
C TYR A 110 -0.51 -9.90 -7.57
N GLU A 111 -1.40 -10.67 -8.18
CA GLU A 111 -2.45 -11.45 -7.50
C GLU A 111 -1.95 -12.26 -6.29
N PRO A 112 -0.75 -12.91 -6.29
CA PRO A 112 -0.27 -13.66 -5.14
C PRO A 112 -0.11 -12.84 -3.85
N PHE A 113 0.07 -11.51 -3.95
CA PHE A 113 0.08 -10.62 -2.80
C PHE A 113 -1.32 -10.53 -2.15
N PHE A 114 -2.36 -10.39 -2.98
CA PHE A 114 -3.75 -10.34 -2.51
C PHE A 114 -4.18 -11.67 -1.90
N GLU A 115 -3.83 -12.79 -2.55
CA GLU A 115 -4.11 -14.14 -2.04
C GLU A 115 -3.46 -14.38 -0.69
N ARG A 116 -2.19 -13.96 -0.53
CA ARG A 116 -1.49 -14.08 0.74
C ARG A 116 -2.18 -13.30 1.85
N LEU A 117 -2.58 -12.05 1.61
CA LEU A 117 -3.32 -11.26 2.60
C LEU A 117 -4.68 -11.87 2.92
N ALA A 118 -5.43 -12.33 1.91
CA ALA A 118 -6.73 -12.96 2.11
C ALA A 118 -6.63 -14.24 2.93
N SER A 119 -5.52 -14.98 2.81
CA SER A 119 -5.28 -16.19 3.61
C SER A 119 -5.16 -15.91 5.12
N TRP A 120 -4.97 -14.65 5.52
CA TRP A 120 -5.00 -14.20 6.92
C TRP A 120 -6.41 -13.82 7.41
N GLY A 121 -7.44 -14.03 6.59
CA GLY A 121 -8.83 -13.85 6.98
C GLY A 121 -9.41 -12.48 6.64
N PHE A 122 -8.87 -11.78 5.65
CA PHE A 122 -9.35 -10.51 5.15
C PHE A 122 -10.10 -10.66 3.83
N ILE A 123 -11.08 -9.79 3.56
CA ILE A 123 -11.49 -9.50 2.19
C ILE A 123 -10.50 -8.47 1.63
N VAL A 124 -9.69 -8.85 0.65
CA VAL A 124 -8.69 -7.96 0.05
C VAL A 124 -9.21 -7.43 -1.28
N ILE A 125 -9.20 -6.11 -1.41
CA ILE A 125 -9.85 -5.38 -2.50
C ILE A 125 -8.76 -4.72 -3.35
N GLY A 126 -8.79 -4.96 -4.66
CA GLY A 126 -7.94 -4.30 -5.64
C GLY A 126 -8.74 -3.84 -6.86
N ASN A 127 -8.15 -3.00 -7.68
CA ASN A 127 -8.71 -2.58 -8.97
C ASN A 127 -7.65 -2.56 -10.06
N GLU A 128 -8.05 -2.27 -11.31
CA GLU A 128 -7.14 -2.28 -12.46
C GLU A 128 -6.51 -0.90 -12.73
N ASP A 129 -6.76 0.11 -11.91
CA ASP A 129 -6.11 1.41 -12.10
C ASP A 129 -4.61 1.33 -11.81
N SER A 130 -3.82 1.87 -12.70
CA SER A 130 -2.37 1.96 -12.59
C SER A 130 -1.87 3.40 -12.37
N GLN A 131 -2.80 4.35 -12.11
CA GLN A 131 -2.53 5.78 -11.89
C GLN A 131 -3.25 6.29 -10.63
N THR A 132 -3.00 5.64 -9.53
CA THR A 132 -3.77 5.74 -8.28
C THR A 132 -3.39 6.91 -7.37
N GLY A 133 -2.35 7.70 -7.70
CA GLY A 133 -1.71 8.66 -6.81
C GLY A 133 -2.61 9.77 -6.24
N THR A 134 -3.75 10.05 -6.88
CA THR A 134 -4.74 11.02 -6.37
C THR A 134 -5.67 10.47 -5.30
N GLY A 135 -5.70 9.15 -5.09
CA GLY A 135 -6.66 8.49 -4.20
C GLY A 135 -8.09 8.40 -4.75
N GLU A 136 -8.40 9.03 -5.89
CA GLU A 136 -9.75 9.11 -6.45
C GLU A 136 -10.33 7.73 -6.74
N THR A 137 -9.57 6.88 -7.42
CA THR A 137 -10.05 5.53 -7.77
C THR A 137 -10.16 4.60 -6.57
N ALA A 138 -9.37 4.82 -5.51
CA ALA A 138 -9.56 4.14 -4.24
C ALA A 138 -10.87 4.57 -3.56
N SER A 139 -11.19 5.86 -3.55
CA SER A 139 -12.45 6.39 -3.02
C SER A 139 -13.67 5.88 -3.81
N ILE A 140 -13.64 5.92 -5.15
CA ILE A 140 -14.71 5.38 -6.00
C ILE A 140 -14.88 3.86 -5.79
N THR A 141 -13.76 3.12 -5.66
CA THR A 141 -13.80 1.68 -5.37
C THR A 141 -14.46 1.41 -4.02
N LEU A 142 -14.14 2.19 -2.99
CA LEU A 142 -14.76 2.05 -1.67
C LEU A 142 -16.28 2.27 -1.73
N ASP A 143 -16.76 3.32 -2.40
CA ASP A 143 -18.20 3.57 -2.56
C ASP A 143 -18.90 2.42 -3.28
N ALA A 144 -18.27 1.88 -4.33
CA ALA A 144 -18.80 0.73 -5.06
C ALA A 144 -18.89 -0.52 -4.17
N VAL A 145 -17.86 -0.76 -3.32
CA VAL A 145 -17.81 -1.89 -2.37
C VAL A 145 -18.90 -1.77 -1.31
N LEU A 146 -19.05 -0.60 -0.70
CA LEU A 146 -20.07 -0.35 0.32
C LEU A 146 -21.50 -0.42 -0.25
N GLY A 147 -21.66 -0.19 -1.54
CA GLY A 147 -22.94 -0.27 -2.27
C GLY A 147 -23.28 -1.65 -2.85
N LEU A 148 -22.43 -2.67 -2.69
CA LEU A 148 -22.64 -4.00 -3.29
C LEU A 148 -23.90 -4.69 -2.77
N LYS A 149 -24.69 -5.27 -3.71
CA LYS A 149 -25.96 -5.94 -3.40
C LYS A 149 -26.08 -7.37 -3.97
N GLU A 150 -25.37 -7.69 -5.03
CA GLU A 150 -25.63 -8.90 -5.84
C GLU A 150 -24.37 -9.76 -6.07
N THR A 151 -23.53 -9.92 -5.03
CA THR A 151 -22.36 -10.79 -5.10
C THR A 151 -22.24 -11.65 -3.86
N VAL A 152 -21.45 -12.70 -3.89
CA VAL A 152 -21.19 -13.58 -2.73
C VAL A 152 -20.62 -12.82 -1.52
N ILE A 153 -19.96 -11.69 -1.75
CA ILE A 153 -19.37 -10.85 -0.71
C ILE A 153 -20.27 -9.68 -0.30
N ALA A 154 -21.43 -9.48 -0.96
CA ALA A 154 -22.35 -8.40 -0.61
C ALA A 154 -22.85 -8.54 0.83
N GLY A 155 -22.75 -7.45 1.62
CA GLY A 155 -23.13 -7.47 3.04
C GLY A 155 -22.17 -8.26 3.95
N ARG A 156 -20.94 -8.60 3.47
CA ARG A 156 -19.96 -9.39 4.23
C ARG A 156 -18.81 -8.54 4.76
N PHE A 157 -18.77 -7.26 4.42
CA PHE A 157 -17.76 -6.34 4.91
C PHE A 157 -18.04 -5.87 6.32
N ASP A 158 -17.07 -6.05 7.21
CA ASP A 158 -17.04 -5.37 8.50
C ASP A 158 -16.55 -3.93 8.29
N THR A 159 -17.50 -3.01 8.18
CA THR A 159 -17.22 -1.60 7.89
C THR A 159 -16.51 -0.87 9.03
N ASP A 160 -16.55 -1.41 10.25
CA ASP A 160 -15.81 -0.87 11.40
C ASP A 160 -14.34 -1.35 11.40
N ASN A 161 -14.00 -2.31 10.56
CA ASN A 161 -12.68 -2.92 10.46
C ASN A 161 -12.15 -2.96 9.02
N MET A 162 -12.02 -1.78 8.41
CA MET A 162 -11.44 -1.61 7.08
C MET A 162 -10.07 -0.93 7.16
N GLY A 163 -9.07 -1.50 6.50
CA GLY A 163 -7.73 -0.91 6.36
C GLY A 163 -7.43 -0.50 4.93
N ILE A 164 -6.43 0.35 4.77
CA ILE A 164 -5.91 0.74 3.46
C ILE A 164 -4.39 0.58 3.40
N ILE A 165 -3.91 0.02 2.29
CA ILE A 165 -2.50 -0.20 2.01
C ILE A 165 -2.14 0.49 0.70
N GLY A 166 -0.95 1.12 0.63
CA GLY A 166 -0.44 1.66 -0.63
C GLY A 166 1.08 1.60 -0.72
N TYR A 167 1.58 1.36 -1.94
CA TYR A 167 3.01 1.35 -2.23
C TYR A 167 3.34 2.39 -3.29
N SER A 168 4.50 3.09 -3.13
CA SER A 168 4.97 4.04 -4.13
C SER A 168 3.94 5.14 -4.41
N GLN A 169 3.53 5.34 -5.67
CA GLN A 169 2.40 6.15 -6.07
C GLN A 169 1.13 5.80 -5.28
N GLY A 170 0.84 4.49 -5.11
CA GLY A 170 -0.30 4.01 -4.35
C GLY A 170 -0.22 4.38 -2.87
N GLY A 171 0.99 4.58 -2.32
CA GLY A 171 1.17 5.13 -0.98
C GLY A 171 0.67 6.57 -0.87
N ALA A 172 1.00 7.43 -1.83
CA ALA A 172 0.42 8.78 -1.92
C ALA A 172 -1.11 8.70 -2.12
N GLY A 173 -1.58 7.79 -2.98
CA GLY A 173 -3.01 7.56 -3.21
C GLY A 173 -3.76 7.07 -1.97
N ALA A 174 -3.16 6.20 -1.15
CA ALA A 174 -3.77 5.76 0.11
C ALA A 174 -3.88 6.91 1.12
N LEU A 175 -2.84 7.73 1.23
CA LEU A 175 -2.86 8.94 2.06
C LEU A 175 -3.92 9.94 1.58
N ALA A 176 -3.99 10.17 0.27
CA ALA A 176 -5.01 11.03 -0.33
C ALA A 176 -6.43 10.49 -0.11
N ALA A 177 -6.65 9.18 -0.28
CA ALA A 177 -7.95 8.55 -0.05
C ALA A 177 -8.48 8.76 1.38
N VAL A 178 -7.58 8.81 2.37
CA VAL A 178 -7.95 9.05 3.77
C VAL A 178 -8.09 10.55 4.07
N SER A 179 -7.18 11.40 3.55
CA SER A 179 -7.11 12.81 3.93
C SER A 179 -8.01 13.73 3.10
N GLU A 180 -8.31 13.37 1.83
CA GLU A 180 -8.98 14.26 0.89
C GLU A 180 -10.42 13.86 0.55
N TYR A 181 -10.82 12.60 0.84
CA TYR A 181 -12.14 12.08 0.50
C TYR A 181 -12.98 11.79 1.75
N GLU A 182 -14.27 12.15 1.69
CA GLU A 182 -15.19 12.04 2.85
C GLU A 182 -15.38 10.58 3.28
N ASN A 183 -15.43 9.64 2.34
CA ASN A 183 -15.56 8.21 2.64
C ASN A 183 -14.27 7.59 3.21
N GLY A 184 -13.14 8.30 3.17
CA GLY A 184 -11.88 7.90 3.82
C GLY A 184 -12.01 7.66 5.33
N LYS A 185 -13.00 8.24 5.98
CA LYS A 185 -13.35 8.00 7.40
C LYS A 185 -13.78 6.56 7.71
N THR A 186 -14.08 5.76 6.68
CA THR A 186 -14.38 4.33 6.84
C THR A 186 -13.13 3.53 7.21
N TYR A 187 -11.94 4.02 6.86
CA TYR A 187 -10.72 3.31 7.19
C TYR A 187 -10.35 3.46 8.67
N LYS A 188 -10.00 2.34 9.30
CA LYS A 188 -9.57 2.24 10.70
C LYS A 188 -8.05 2.35 10.85
N THR A 189 -7.29 2.06 9.80
CA THR A 189 -5.82 2.09 9.83
C THR A 189 -5.23 2.21 8.42
N ILE A 190 -4.02 2.78 8.36
CA ILE A 190 -3.23 2.93 7.13
C ILE A 190 -1.90 2.20 7.27
N PHE A 191 -1.44 1.62 6.16
CA PHE A 191 -0.05 1.22 5.96
C PHE A 191 0.46 1.79 4.63
N THR A 192 1.68 2.30 4.59
CA THR A 192 2.34 2.64 3.33
C THR A 192 3.76 2.09 3.25
N GLY A 193 4.09 1.52 2.08
CA GLY A 193 5.45 1.17 1.70
C GLY A 193 5.99 2.17 0.67
N SER A 194 7.03 2.91 1.03
CA SER A 194 7.70 3.89 0.17
C SER A 194 6.75 4.85 -0.53
N ALA A 195 5.83 5.46 0.22
CA ALA A 195 4.89 6.43 -0.33
C ALA A 195 5.65 7.60 -0.98
N ALA A 196 5.26 7.99 -2.21
CA ALA A 196 5.85 9.13 -2.88
C ALA A 196 5.75 10.39 -2.01
N TYR A 197 6.90 10.98 -1.64
CA TYR A 197 6.95 12.11 -0.71
C TYR A 197 6.35 13.39 -1.31
N PRO A 198 5.95 14.39 -0.49
CA PRO A 198 5.14 15.53 -0.95
C PRO A 198 5.69 16.30 -2.15
N PHE A 199 7.01 16.54 -2.23
CA PHE A 199 7.61 17.23 -3.37
C PHE A 199 7.48 16.41 -4.66
N MET A 200 7.76 15.12 -4.62
CA MET A 200 7.59 14.23 -5.77
C MET A 200 6.11 14.11 -6.14
N ALA A 201 5.26 13.79 -5.19
CA ALA A 201 3.83 13.64 -5.37
C ALA A 201 3.18 14.90 -5.95
N GLY A 202 3.54 16.09 -5.44
CA GLY A 202 3.05 17.37 -5.93
C GLY A 202 3.40 17.64 -7.40
N ASN A 203 4.57 17.22 -7.87
CA ASN A 203 4.97 17.36 -9.28
C ASN A 203 4.12 16.49 -10.24
N PHE A 204 3.47 15.44 -9.72
CA PHE A 204 2.53 14.59 -10.46
C PHE A 204 1.07 14.93 -10.19
N GLY A 205 0.77 15.92 -9.34
CA GLY A 205 -0.60 16.27 -8.97
C GLY A 205 -1.22 15.32 -7.93
N TRP A 206 -0.42 14.53 -7.23
CA TRP A 206 -0.87 13.63 -6.16
C TRP A 206 -0.79 14.36 -4.82
N HIS A 207 -1.87 15.02 -4.44
CA HIS A 207 -1.91 15.80 -3.20
C HIS A 207 -2.50 14.96 -2.07
N TYR A 208 -1.90 15.05 -0.90
CA TYR A 208 -2.40 14.50 0.36
C TYR A 208 -1.98 15.39 1.52
N ASP A 209 -2.74 15.38 2.61
CA ASP A 209 -2.46 16.15 3.81
C ASP A 209 -2.38 15.22 5.03
N VAL A 210 -1.16 14.89 5.46
CA VAL A 210 -0.95 14.01 6.61
C VAL A 210 -1.43 14.61 7.92
N THR A 211 -1.61 15.92 8.02
CA THR A 211 -2.13 16.58 9.24
C THR A 211 -3.61 16.26 9.49
N ARG A 212 -4.31 15.74 8.49
CA ARG A 212 -5.71 15.32 8.55
C ARG A 212 -5.88 13.82 8.87
N ILE A 213 -4.78 13.08 9.03
CA ILE A 213 -4.81 11.67 9.39
C ILE A 213 -5.04 11.57 10.90
N ASP A 214 -6.15 10.96 11.29
CA ASP A 214 -6.59 10.76 12.68
C ASP A 214 -6.73 9.28 13.08
N ILE A 215 -6.28 8.36 12.22
CA ILE A 215 -6.30 6.91 12.41
C ILE A 215 -4.87 6.34 12.48
N PRO A 216 -4.65 5.17 13.12
CA PRO A 216 -3.34 4.54 13.22
C PRO A 216 -2.62 4.41 11.89
N TYR A 217 -1.35 4.82 11.85
CA TYR A 217 -0.57 4.82 10.63
C TYR A 217 0.83 4.22 10.81
N PHE A 218 1.15 3.20 10.04
CA PHE A 218 2.49 2.66 9.89
C PHE A 218 3.10 3.03 8.54
N MET A 219 4.12 3.86 8.56
CA MET A 219 4.82 4.37 7.38
C MET A 219 6.20 3.73 7.25
N THR A 220 6.51 3.20 6.07
CA THR A 220 7.79 2.53 5.81
C THR A 220 8.45 3.02 4.54
N ALA A 221 9.78 2.86 4.45
CA ALA A 221 10.58 3.07 3.25
C ALA A 221 11.79 2.13 3.22
N GLY A 222 12.44 2.01 2.09
CA GLY A 222 13.77 1.40 1.99
C GLY A 222 14.88 2.37 2.42
N THR A 223 16.08 1.82 2.62
CA THR A 223 17.28 2.65 2.84
C THR A 223 18.14 2.75 1.57
N GLY A 224 17.73 2.10 0.49
CA GLY A 224 18.40 2.12 -0.80
C GLY A 224 18.26 3.47 -1.50
N LYS A 225 19.09 3.71 -2.50
CA LYS A 225 19.17 5.01 -3.19
C LYS A 225 17.93 5.35 -4.00
N SER A 226 17.15 4.37 -4.39
CA SER A 226 15.87 4.59 -5.07
C SER A 226 14.81 5.23 -4.16
N ASP A 227 14.85 4.93 -2.85
CA ASP A 227 13.99 5.56 -1.84
C ASP A 227 14.64 6.80 -1.21
N ASP A 228 15.96 6.75 -0.95
CA ASP A 228 16.68 7.84 -0.28
C ASP A 228 18.01 8.12 -0.99
N ALA A 229 18.04 9.10 -1.85
CA ALA A 229 19.23 9.50 -2.59
C ALA A 229 20.26 10.28 -1.76
N GLY A 230 19.99 10.53 -0.48
CA GLY A 230 20.86 11.27 0.44
C GLY A 230 20.95 12.77 0.13
N VAL A 231 19.91 13.33 -0.46
CA VAL A 231 19.78 14.76 -0.78
C VAL A 231 19.47 15.55 0.50
N LYS A 232 20.13 16.70 0.69
CA LYS A 232 19.98 17.52 1.90
C LYS A 232 18.70 18.36 1.93
N ASP A 233 18.21 18.79 0.77
CA ASP A 233 17.02 19.63 0.67
C ASP A 233 15.99 18.96 -0.23
N ILE A 234 15.16 18.15 0.38
CA ILE A 234 14.13 17.36 -0.31
C ILE A 234 13.01 18.21 -0.91
N THR A 235 12.99 19.52 -0.61
CA THR A 235 11.96 20.44 -1.15
C THR A 235 12.36 21.06 -2.49
N LYS A 236 13.60 20.91 -2.92
CA LYS A 236 14.13 21.58 -4.12
C LYS A 236 14.56 20.63 -5.22
N GLU A 237 14.91 19.40 -4.88
CA GLU A 237 15.40 18.43 -5.84
C GLU A 237 14.90 17.02 -5.51
N TYR A 238 14.92 16.14 -6.48
CA TYR A 238 14.49 14.75 -6.30
C TYR A 238 15.43 14.02 -5.33
N ALA A 239 14.86 13.52 -4.25
CA ALA A 239 15.58 12.91 -3.14
C ALA A 239 15.40 11.39 -3.02
N GLY A 240 14.85 10.74 -4.04
CA GLY A 240 14.35 9.37 -4.00
C GLY A 240 12.83 9.36 -3.96
N VAL A 241 12.20 8.19 -3.78
CA VAL A 241 10.74 8.10 -3.70
C VAL A 241 10.22 8.43 -2.32
N CYS A 242 10.91 7.98 -1.26
CA CYS A 242 10.50 8.15 0.13
C CYS A 242 11.72 8.35 1.05
N PRO A 243 12.39 9.52 0.99
CA PRO A 243 13.58 9.79 1.79
C PRO A 243 13.26 9.84 3.30
N LEU A 244 14.22 9.52 4.15
CA LEU A 244 14.07 9.54 5.62
C LEU A 244 13.51 10.87 6.14
N GLU A 245 14.00 11.98 5.61
CA GLU A 245 13.54 13.33 5.99
C GLU A 245 12.01 13.45 5.83
N SER A 246 11.45 12.93 4.73
CA SER A 246 10.01 12.94 4.49
C SER A 246 9.23 12.06 5.48
N LEU A 247 9.77 10.89 5.86
CA LEU A 247 9.15 10.08 6.92
C LEU A 247 9.14 10.82 8.26
N ILE A 248 10.23 11.52 8.59
CA ILE A 248 10.35 12.34 9.80
C ILE A 248 9.35 13.50 9.76
N GLU A 249 9.25 14.21 8.64
CA GLU A 249 8.29 15.32 8.47
C GLU A 249 6.85 14.84 8.60
N ASN A 250 6.48 13.75 7.92
CA ASN A 250 5.14 13.16 8.01
C ASN A 250 4.84 12.71 9.46
N TYR A 251 5.76 11.99 10.09
CA TYR A 251 5.61 11.53 11.47
C TYR A 251 5.37 12.70 12.45
N ASN A 252 6.14 13.77 12.32
CA ASN A 252 6.03 14.94 13.18
C ASN A 252 4.77 15.79 12.91
N SER A 253 4.26 15.78 11.66
CA SER A 253 3.09 16.57 11.26
C SER A 253 1.76 15.94 11.69
N ILE A 254 1.71 14.61 11.84
CA ILE A 254 0.53 13.90 12.35
C ILE A 254 0.39 14.18 13.85
N SER A 255 -0.85 14.34 14.34
CA SER A 255 -1.13 14.57 15.76
C SER A 255 -0.43 13.55 16.68
N ALA A 256 0.05 13.99 17.83
CA ALA A 256 0.65 13.12 18.86
C ALA A 256 -0.35 12.11 19.45
N ASP A 257 -1.64 12.39 19.36
CA ASP A 257 -2.71 11.50 19.83
C ASP A 257 -2.96 10.31 18.89
N VAL A 258 -2.55 10.43 17.63
CA VAL A 258 -2.64 9.35 16.64
C VAL A 258 -1.50 8.37 16.87
N MET A 259 -1.84 7.07 16.97
CA MET A 259 -0.85 6.00 16.97
C MET A 259 -0.10 6.00 15.64
N LYS A 260 1.21 6.12 15.68
CA LYS A 260 2.02 6.17 14.46
C LYS A 260 3.39 5.55 14.66
N ILE A 261 3.85 4.88 13.60
CA ILE A 261 5.17 4.27 13.54
C ILE A 261 5.80 4.64 12.21
N ARG A 262 7.07 4.99 12.22
CA ARG A 262 7.92 5.01 11.04
C ARG A 262 9.07 4.01 11.19
N ALA A 263 9.45 3.37 10.10
CA ALA A 263 10.59 2.46 10.06
C ALA A 263 11.12 2.33 8.64
N ARG A 264 12.42 2.00 8.49
CA ARG A 264 13.00 1.72 7.17
C ARG A 264 13.55 0.30 7.10
N ALA A 265 13.26 -0.39 5.99
CA ALA A 265 13.82 -1.70 5.68
C ALA A 265 15.30 -1.55 5.30
N ALA A 266 16.18 -2.13 6.10
CA ALA A 266 17.62 -2.01 5.96
C ALA A 266 18.12 -2.64 4.66
N GLY A 267 18.84 -1.86 3.83
CA GLY A 267 19.39 -2.27 2.56
C GLY A 267 18.38 -2.45 1.42
N ALA A 268 17.09 -2.24 1.66
CA ALA A 268 16.07 -2.43 0.63
C ALA A 268 16.04 -1.26 -0.37
N GLU A 269 15.99 -1.58 -1.65
CA GLU A 269 15.64 -0.64 -2.71
C GLU A 269 14.12 -0.53 -2.86
N HIS A 270 13.66 0.50 -3.56
CA HIS A 270 12.23 0.80 -3.72
C HIS A 270 11.39 -0.39 -4.21
N GLU A 271 11.90 -1.11 -5.20
CA GLU A 271 11.21 -2.23 -5.83
C GLU A 271 11.09 -3.46 -4.91
N GLU A 272 11.90 -3.54 -3.85
CA GLU A 272 11.87 -4.65 -2.89
C GLU A 272 10.83 -4.43 -1.80
N MET A 273 10.32 -3.21 -1.63
CA MET A 273 9.54 -2.80 -0.47
C MET A 273 8.25 -3.57 -0.29
N LEU A 274 7.56 -3.96 -1.36
CA LEU A 274 6.33 -4.75 -1.23
C LEU A 274 6.61 -6.08 -0.51
N MET A 275 7.66 -6.79 -0.90
CA MET A 275 8.05 -8.07 -0.27
C MET A 275 8.68 -7.86 1.12
N ARG A 276 9.50 -6.81 1.27
CA ARG A 276 10.22 -6.54 2.52
C ARG A 276 9.32 -6.12 3.67
N THR A 277 8.14 -5.58 3.36
CA THR A 277 7.20 -5.11 4.38
C THR A 277 6.09 -6.11 4.71
N ASP A 278 5.95 -7.18 3.94
CA ASP A 278 4.83 -8.13 4.03
C ASP A 278 4.53 -8.62 5.45
N GLY A 279 5.56 -9.00 6.21
CA GLY A 279 5.41 -9.53 7.56
C GLY A 279 4.81 -8.48 8.51
N TYR A 280 5.46 -7.34 8.61
CA TYR A 280 5.01 -6.30 9.54
C TYR A 280 3.77 -5.56 9.08
N MET A 281 3.57 -5.41 7.77
CA MET A 281 2.31 -4.89 7.23
C MET A 281 1.13 -5.81 7.59
N THR A 282 1.30 -7.13 7.45
CA THR A 282 0.26 -8.11 7.83
C THR A 282 -0.02 -8.08 9.33
N ALA A 283 1.04 -8.05 10.16
CA ALA A 283 0.88 -7.92 11.61
C ALA A 283 0.15 -6.64 12.01
N TRP A 284 0.46 -5.49 11.35
CA TRP A 284 -0.23 -4.23 11.56
C TRP A 284 -1.73 -4.33 11.27
N MET A 285 -2.10 -4.93 10.13
CA MET A 285 -3.51 -5.11 9.77
C MET A 285 -4.22 -6.10 10.70
N LEU A 286 -3.57 -7.19 11.12
CA LEU A 286 -4.14 -8.14 12.05
C LEU A 286 -4.41 -7.51 13.42
N TYR A 287 -3.47 -6.74 13.95
CA TYR A 287 -3.64 -6.05 15.23
C TYR A 287 -4.81 -5.06 15.20
N HIS A 288 -4.84 -4.18 14.18
CA HIS A 288 -5.83 -3.11 14.12
C HIS A 288 -7.22 -3.54 13.65
N LEU A 289 -7.32 -4.59 12.82
CA LEU A 289 -8.59 -4.98 12.20
C LEU A 289 -9.17 -6.27 12.78
N LYS A 290 -8.36 -7.06 13.52
CA LYS A 290 -8.79 -8.34 14.10
C LYS A 290 -8.46 -8.46 15.58
N ASP A 291 -7.93 -7.40 16.20
CA ASP A 291 -7.51 -7.38 17.61
C ASP A 291 -6.53 -8.52 17.96
N ASP A 292 -5.63 -8.89 17.01
CA ASP A 292 -4.63 -9.93 17.20
C ASP A 292 -3.48 -9.41 18.10
N GLU A 293 -3.55 -9.72 19.38
CA GLU A 293 -2.56 -9.31 20.38
C GLU A 293 -1.15 -9.89 20.11
N ASP A 294 -1.04 -11.06 19.50
CA ASP A 294 0.26 -11.61 19.11
C ASP A 294 0.91 -10.77 18.01
N ALA A 295 0.11 -10.30 17.04
CA ALA A 295 0.58 -9.36 16.03
C ALA A 295 1.01 -8.01 16.65
N GLY A 296 0.32 -7.58 17.72
CA GLY A 296 0.69 -6.39 18.49
C GLY A 296 2.11 -6.45 19.09
N LYS A 297 2.62 -7.62 19.42
CA LYS A 297 3.99 -7.80 19.97
C LYS A 297 5.10 -7.36 19.00
N VAL A 298 4.78 -7.24 17.71
CA VAL A 298 5.71 -6.65 16.72
C VAL A 298 6.02 -5.20 17.07
N PHE A 299 5.03 -4.43 17.58
CA PHE A 299 5.07 -2.97 17.64
C PHE A 299 5.10 -2.41 19.06
N PHE A 300 4.54 -3.12 20.05
CA PHE A 300 4.25 -2.57 21.36
C PHE A 300 5.08 -3.21 22.48
N GLY A 301 5.33 -2.42 23.51
CA GLY A 301 6.19 -2.79 24.63
C GLY A 301 7.67 -2.48 24.39
N GLU A 302 8.46 -2.72 25.45
CA GLU A 302 9.91 -2.52 25.41
C GLU A 302 10.61 -3.61 24.57
N ASP A 303 10.02 -4.81 24.54
CA ASP A 303 10.51 -5.98 23.79
C ASP A 303 9.85 -6.11 22.40
N ALA A 304 9.27 -5.02 21.85
CA ALA A 304 8.67 -5.04 20.52
C ALA A 304 9.66 -5.53 19.46
N GLU A 305 9.30 -6.58 18.70
CA GLU A 305 10.23 -7.24 17.78
C GLU A 305 10.90 -6.26 16.81
N ILE A 306 10.14 -5.27 16.29
CA ILE A 306 10.66 -4.30 15.32
C ILE A 306 11.86 -3.52 15.85
N LEU A 307 11.99 -3.32 17.18
CA LEU A 307 13.11 -2.59 17.81
C LEU A 307 14.41 -3.41 17.87
N HIS A 308 14.30 -4.73 17.70
CA HIS A 308 15.40 -5.70 17.83
C HIS A 308 15.69 -6.48 16.55
N ASN A 309 15.01 -6.14 15.45
CA ASN A 309 15.14 -6.80 14.17
C ASN A 309 16.06 -6.02 13.23
N ASP A 310 17.25 -6.57 12.95
CA ASP A 310 18.28 -5.96 12.10
C ASP A 310 17.83 -5.67 10.66
N ASN A 311 16.67 -6.23 10.23
CA ASN A 311 16.06 -5.90 8.93
C ASN A 311 15.47 -4.49 8.92
N TRP A 312 15.36 -3.82 10.07
CA TRP A 312 14.71 -2.53 10.21
C TRP A 312 15.58 -1.53 10.94
N GLN A 313 15.52 -0.28 10.53
CA GLN A 313 16.27 0.84 11.15
C GLN A 313 15.44 2.13 11.12
N ASP A 314 15.96 3.20 11.74
CA ASP A 314 15.31 4.51 11.81
C ASP A 314 13.87 4.44 12.35
N ILE A 315 13.67 3.56 13.33
CA ILE A 315 12.37 3.28 13.91
C ILE A 315 12.01 4.40 14.90
N GLU A 316 10.82 4.94 14.76
CA GLU A 316 10.21 5.82 15.74
C GLU A 316 8.74 5.45 15.91
N LYS A 317 8.30 5.40 17.16
CA LYS A 317 6.92 5.09 17.54
C LYS A 317 6.50 5.96 18.73
N ASN A 318 5.24 6.30 18.81
CA ASN A 318 4.74 7.13 19.91
C ASN A 318 3.90 6.35 20.94
N ARG A 319 3.83 5.04 20.81
CA ARG A 319 3.14 4.12 21.76
C ARG A 319 3.82 2.76 21.85
#